data_b18d6d175fb9cd32aeaa35945f1ff857
#
_entry.id   b18d6d175fb9cd32aeaa35945f1ff857
#
_cell.length_a   1.000
_cell.length_b   1.000
_cell.length_c   1.000
_cell.angle_alpha   90.00
_cell.angle_beta   90.00
_cell.angle_gamma   90.00
#
_symmetry.space_group_name_H-M   'P 1'
#
loop_
_entity.id
_entity.type
_entity.pdbx_description
1 polymer ?
#
loop_
_entity_poly.entity_id
_entity_poly.type
_entity_poly.pdbx_seq_one_letter_code
_entity_poly.pdbx_strand_id
1 'polypeptide(L)'
;MGKSVVRRAIVTPDKHFPLADKKAINVLCKSIEIVKPDIYVDLGDVGEWEGSSHWQWRKKKRPPLEYQTPFIDQDIKDVNKGMDQIDESLDKANCKEKHMIEGNHDDWMNRFVEEHPYMQQYRFEECVKLKERGYTYHP
;
A
#
# COMPACT_ATOMS: atom_id res chain seq x y z
N MET A 1 -18.87 -16.17 33.82
CA MET A 1 -17.82 -16.37 32.79
C MET A 1 -18.10 -15.49 31.58
N GLY A 2 -17.16 -14.63 31.20
CA GLY A 2 -17.28 -13.81 30.00
C GLY A 2 -17.33 -14.70 28.75
N LYS A 3 -18.24 -14.39 27.80
CA LYS A 3 -18.22 -15.03 26.49
C LYS A 3 -16.89 -14.68 25.81
N SER A 4 -16.14 -15.68 25.33
CA SER A 4 -14.98 -15.42 24.50
C SER A 4 -15.42 -14.71 23.22
N VAL A 5 -14.92 -13.50 22.99
CA VAL A 5 -15.19 -12.75 21.76
C VAL A 5 -14.24 -13.28 20.69
N VAL A 6 -14.78 -13.96 19.69
CA VAL A 6 -13.99 -14.36 18.52
C VAL A 6 -13.90 -13.17 17.58
N ARG A 7 -12.69 -12.76 17.25
CA ARG A 7 -12.40 -11.74 16.26
C ARG A 7 -11.87 -12.39 14.98
N ARG A 8 -12.27 -11.88 13.83
CA ARG A 8 -11.83 -12.37 12.54
C ARG A 8 -10.86 -11.39 11.92
N ALA A 9 -9.78 -11.90 11.38
CA ALA A 9 -8.79 -11.08 10.68
C ALA A 9 -8.59 -11.60 9.25
N ILE A 10 -8.38 -10.67 8.32
CA ILE A 10 -7.86 -10.96 6.99
C ILE A 10 -6.47 -10.36 6.90
N VAL A 11 -5.50 -11.17 6.47
CA VAL A 11 -4.09 -10.77 6.31
C VAL A 11 -3.71 -10.99 4.86
N THR A 12 -3.16 -9.96 4.21
CA THR A 12 -2.83 -10.00 2.78
C THR A 12 -1.42 -9.48 2.51
N PRO A 13 -0.60 -10.18 1.70
CA PRO A 13 0.71 -9.73 1.28
C PRO A 13 0.73 -9.21 -0.17
N ASP A 14 1.81 -8.59 -0.56
CA ASP A 14 2.41 -8.50 -1.90
C ASP A 14 1.42 -8.22 -3.05
N LYS A 15 0.76 -7.08 -3.02
CA LYS A 15 -0.16 -6.70 -4.11
C LYS A 15 0.58 -6.17 -5.33
N HIS A 16 1.68 -5.45 -5.11
CA HIS A 16 2.52 -4.88 -6.17
C HIS A 16 1.72 -4.13 -7.25
N PHE A 17 0.79 -3.24 -6.84
CA PHE A 17 0.06 -2.45 -7.81
C PHE A 17 1.02 -1.64 -8.70
N PRO A 18 0.79 -1.54 -10.01
CA PRO A 18 -0.39 -1.99 -10.77
C PRO A 18 -0.32 -3.44 -11.28
N LEU A 19 0.70 -4.22 -10.92
CA LEU A 19 0.92 -5.58 -11.43
C LEU A 19 0.02 -6.64 -10.76
N ALA A 20 -0.75 -6.26 -9.76
CA ALA A 20 -1.66 -7.15 -9.06
C ALA A 20 -2.60 -7.88 -10.01
N ASP A 21 -2.81 -9.17 -9.79
CA ASP A 21 -3.81 -9.95 -10.51
C ASP A 21 -5.21 -9.43 -10.15
N LYS A 22 -5.90 -8.87 -11.15
CA LYS A 22 -7.22 -8.27 -10.97
C LYS A 22 -8.25 -9.27 -10.46
N LYS A 23 -8.16 -10.54 -10.85
CA LYS A 23 -9.06 -11.59 -10.38
C LYS A 23 -8.81 -11.88 -8.90
N ALA A 24 -7.54 -11.96 -8.49
CA ALA A 24 -7.17 -12.15 -7.10
C ALA A 24 -7.65 -10.98 -6.22
N ILE A 25 -7.48 -9.75 -6.67
CA ILE A 25 -7.99 -8.56 -5.94
C ILE A 25 -9.53 -8.61 -5.84
N ASN A 26 -10.23 -8.97 -6.90
CA ASN A 26 -11.70 -9.10 -6.85
C ASN A 26 -12.13 -10.19 -5.87
N VAL A 27 -11.43 -11.33 -5.81
CA VAL A 27 -11.69 -12.39 -4.84
C VAL A 27 -11.42 -11.89 -3.42
N LEU A 28 -10.34 -11.17 -3.19
CA LEU A 28 -10.05 -10.55 -1.90
C LEU A 28 -11.18 -9.63 -1.46
N CYS A 29 -11.62 -8.71 -2.33
CA CYS A 29 -12.70 -7.78 -2.03
C CYS A 29 -14.01 -8.50 -1.67
N LYS A 30 -14.38 -9.52 -2.44
CA LYS A 30 -15.56 -10.38 -2.13
C LYS A 30 -15.40 -11.12 -0.80
N SER A 31 -14.21 -11.64 -0.53
CA SER A 31 -13.91 -12.32 0.73
C SER A 31 -14.06 -11.39 1.93
N ILE A 32 -13.58 -10.15 1.81
CA ILE A 32 -13.75 -9.12 2.85
C ILE A 32 -15.24 -8.86 3.11
N GLU A 33 -16.04 -8.69 2.06
CA GLU A 33 -17.47 -8.40 2.17
C GLU A 33 -18.27 -9.58 2.79
N ILE A 34 -17.84 -10.82 2.52
CA ILE A 34 -18.49 -12.03 3.06
C ILE A 34 -18.06 -12.31 4.50
N VAL A 35 -16.76 -12.30 4.76
CA VAL A 35 -16.17 -12.60 6.08
C VAL A 35 -16.48 -11.49 7.09
N LYS A 36 -16.55 -10.25 6.63
CA LYS A 36 -16.68 -9.05 7.47
C LYS A 36 -15.66 -9.05 8.61
N PRO A 37 -14.35 -8.95 8.29
CA PRO A 37 -13.31 -9.03 9.30
C PRO A 37 -13.39 -7.87 10.28
N ASP A 38 -13.03 -8.14 11.53
CA ASP A 38 -12.85 -7.12 12.56
C ASP A 38 -11.50 -6.39 12.36
N ILE A 39 -10.52 -7.12 11.81
CA ILE A 39 -9.15 -6.64 11.60
C ILE A 39 -8.73 -6.94 10.16
N TYR A 40 -8.13 -5.95 9.53
CA TYR A 40 -7.43 -6.12 8.25
C TYR A 40 -5.95 -5.79 8.43
N VAL A 41 -5.07 -6.68 7.98
CA VAL A 41 -3.63 -6.49 8.02
C VAL A 41 -3.06 -6.61 6.62
N ASP A 42 -2.45 -5.54 6.15
CA ASP A 42 -1.65 -5.52 4.94
C ASP A 42 -0.17 -5.72 5.32
N LEU A 43 0.44 -6.76 4.78
CA LEU A 43 1.85 -7.08 5.08
C LEU A 43 2.85 -6.31 4.22
N GLY A 44 2.37 -5.32 3.46
CA GLY A 44 3.22 -4.46 2.65
C GLY A 44 3.44 -4.95 1.23
N ASP A 45 4.41 -4.35 0.56
CA ASP A 45 4.63 -4.44 -0.88
C ASP A 45 3.34 -4.16 -1.66
N VAL A 46 2.68 -3.09 -1.24
CA VAL A 46 1.41 -2.65 -1.83
C VAL A 46 1.60 -2.16 -3.25
N GLY A 47 2.69 -1.45 -3.49
CA GLY A 47 3.08 -0.96 -4.80
C GLY A 47 4.32 -1.64 -5.34
N GLU A 48 4.45 -1.70 -6.66
CA GLU A 48 5.69 -2.11 -7.31
C GLU A 48 6.79 -1.06 -7.15
N TRP A 49 6.40 0.21 -7.15
CA TRP A 49 7.28 1.37 -6.93
C TRP A 49 8.49 1.41 -7.86
N GLU A 50 8.30 1.02 -9.10
CA GLU A 50 9.37 0.95 -10.10
C GLU A 50 10.03 2.31 -10.33
N GLY A 51 9.25 3.39 -10.32
CA GLY A 51 9.74 4.75 -10.53
C GLY A 51 10.72 5.24 -9.46
N SER A 52 10.61 4.75 -8.22
CA SER A 52 11.51 5.07 -7.11
C SER A 52 12.61 4.03 -6.89
N SER A 53 12.52 2.88 -7.56
CA SER A 53 13.45 1.77 -7.39
C SER A 53 14.88 2.16 -7.73
N HIS A 54 15.79 1.97 -6.77
CA HIS A 54 17.22 2.19 -7.00
C HIS A 54 17.88 1.07 -7.83
N TRP A 55 17.24 -0.08 -7.95
CA TRP A 55 17.79 -1.24 -8.67
C TRP A 55 17.97 -0.99 -10.16
N GLN A 56 17.08 -0.23 -10.78
CA GLN A 56 17.16 0.14 -12.20
C GLN A 56 18.42 0.95 -12.54
N TRP A 57 18.93 1.70 -11.54
CA TRP A 57 20.03 2.66 -11.73
C TRP A 57 21.34 2.18 -11.10
N ARG A 58 21.39 0.96 -10.59
CA ARG A 58 22.55 0.44 -9.86
C ARG A 58 23.86 0.50 -10.65
N LYS A 59 23.77 0.39 -11.99
CA LYS A 59 24.92 0.42 -12.90
C LYS A 59 24.84 1.57 -13.92
N LYS A 60 23.91 2.48 -13.75
CA LYS A 60 23.64 3.56 -14.69
C LYS A 60 23.52 4.89 -13.94
N LYS A 61 23.78 5.99 -14.63
CA LYS A 61 23.51 7.33 -14.08
C LYS A 61 22.00 7.49 -13.93
N ARG A 62 21.55 7.92 -12.75
CA ARG A 62 20.14 8.25 -12.53
C ARG A 62 19.74 9.41 -13.45
N PRO A 63 18.51 9.37 -14.00
CA PRO A 63 18.00 10.49 -14.77
C PRO A 63 17.80 11.70 -13.84
N PRO A 64 17.74 12.92 -14.41
CA PRO A 64 17.30 14.09 -13.66
C PRO A 64 15.94 13.87 -13.02
N LEU A 65 15.71 14.48 -11.86
CA LEU A 65 14.48 14.33 -11.08
C LEU A 65 13.22 14.65 -11.88
N GLU A 66 13.28 15.64 -12.76
CA GLU A 66 12.19 16.02 -13.66
C GLU A 66 11.72 14.90 -14.61
N TYR A 67 12.59 13.93 -14.92
CA TYR A 67 12.25 12.76 -15.71
C TYR A 67 11.77 11.59 -14.84
N GLN A 68 12.21 11.52 -13.58
CA GLN A 68 11.86 10.44 -12.67
C GLN A 68 10.50 10.65 -12.02
N THR A 69 10.17 11.87 -11.61
CA THR A 69 8.95 12.17 -10.86
C THR A 69 7.65 11.79 -11.58
N PRO A 70 7.50 11.95 -12.91
CA PRO A 70 6.26 11.51 -13.57
C PRO A 70 5.99 10.00 -13.43
N PHE A 71 7.03 9.16 -13.40
CA PHE A 71 6.88 7.71 -13.18
C PHE A 71 6.46 7.40 -11.75
N ILE A 72 7.06 8.09 -10.77
CA ILE A 72 6.66 7.97 -9.36
C ILE A 72 5.22 8.44 -9.16
N ASP A 73 4.83 9.54 -9.77
CA ASP A 73 3.46 10.06 -9.70
C ASP A 73 2.44 9.07 -10.30
N GLN A 74 2.80 8.37 -11.37
CA GLN A 74 1.96 7.32 -11.94
C GLN A 74 1.85 6.12 -11.00
N ASP A 75 2.96 5.68 -10.40
CA ASP A 75 2.95 4.60 -9.40
C ASP A 75 2.03 4.95 -8.23
N ILE A 76 2.10 6.19 -7.73
CA ILE A 76 1.22 6.67 -6.65
C ILE A 76 -0.26 6.59 -7.04
N LYS A 77 -0.60 7.01 -8.26
CA LYS A 77 -1.98 6.92 -8.76
C LYS A 77 -2.47 5.48 -8.83
N ASP A 78 -1.65 4.58 -9.36
CA ASP A 78 -2.00 3.18 -9.52
C ASP A 78 -2.18 2.49 -8.17
N VAL A 79 -1.28 2.74 -7.22
CA VAL A 79 -1.38 2.19 -5.86
C VAL A 79 -2.62 2.71 -5.15
N ASN A 80 -2.88 4.02 -5.19
CA ASN A 80 -4.06 4.59 -4.56
C ASN A 80 -5.35 4.03 -5.17
N LYS A 81 -5.41 3.85 -6.48
CA LYS A 81 -6.57 3.22 -7.14
C LYS A 81 -6.81 1.79 -6.64
N GLY A 82 -5.74 1.00 -6.50
CA GLY A 82 -5.84 -0.34 -5.95
C GLY A 82 -6.28 -0.36 -4.48
N MET A 83 -5.71 0.53 -3.67
CA MET A 83 -6.10 0.70 -2.27
C MET A 83 -7.55 1.15 -2.12
N ASP A 84 -8.02 2.07 -2.98
CA ASP A 84 -9.41 2.53 -2.96
C ASP A 84 -10.40 1.37 -3.17
N GLN A 85 -10.08 0.44 -4.06
CA GLN A 85 -10.91 -0.74 -4.30
C GLN A 85 -11.00 -1.63 -3.05
N ILE A 86 -9.89 -1.87 -2.38
CA ILE A 86 -9.85 -2.69 -1.14
C ILE A 86 -10.58 -1.95 -0.02
N ASP A 87 -10.32 -0.67 0.17
CA ASP A 87 -10.94 0.15 1.21
C ASP A 87 -12.46 0.24 1.04
N GLU A 88 -12.96 0.29 -0.18
CA GLU A 88 -14.42 0.24 -0.44
C GLU A 88 -15.05 -1.04 0.12
N SER A 89 -14.41 -2.19 -0.08
CA SER A 89 -14.89 -3.46 0.46
C SER A 89 -14.76 -3.53 1.99
N LEU A 90 -13.68 -2.98 2.56
CA LEU A 90 -13.50 -2.88 4.01
C LEU A 90 -14.55 -1.96 4.65
N ASP A 91 -14.91 -0.86 4.00
CA ASP A 91 -15.98 0.04 4.45
C ASP A 91 -17.35 -0.65 4.41
N LYS A 92 -17.67 -1.38 3.35
CA LYS A 92 -18.89 -2.19 3.25
C LYS A 92 -18.95 -3.25 4.34
N ALA A 93 -17.82 -3.84 4.70
CA ALA A 93 -17.69 -4.82 5.77
C ALA A 93 -17.66 -4.19 7.18
N ASN A 94 -17.65 -2.87 7.28
CA ASN A 94 -17.51 -2.13 8.54
C ASN A 94 -16.25 -2.49 9.34
N CYS A 95 -15.14 -2.78 8.62
CA CYS A 95 -13.85 -3.08 9.24
C CYS A 95 -13.18 -1.79 9.73
N LYS A 96 -13.07 -1.63 11.05
CA LYS A 96 -12.56 -0.40 11.69
C LYS A 96 -11.08 -0.48 12.05
N GLU A 97 -10.54 -1.66 12.24
CA GLU A 97 -9.14 -1.85 12.61
C GLU A 97 -8.35 -2.32 11.40
N LYS A 98 -7.48 -1.43 10.89
CA LYS A 98 -6.67 -1.68 9.71
C LYS A 98 -5.20 -1.39 10.02
N HIS A 99 -4.32 -2.31 9.65
CA HIS A 99 -2.88 -2.19 9.84
C HIS A 99 -2.16 -2.32 8.50
N MET A 100 -1.13 -1.50 8.33
CA MET A 100 -0.21 -1.55 7.20
C MET A 100 1.20 -1.78 7.72
N ILE A 101 1.80 -2.90 7.35
CA ILE A 101 3.21 -3.19 7.62
C ILE A 101 4.01 -2.78 6.40
N GLU A 102 5.13 -2.09 6.59
CA GLU A 102 5.96 -1.67 5.47
C GLU A 102 6.69 -2.85 4.83
N GLY A 103 6.50 -3.02 3.51
CA GLY A 103 7.28 -3.93 2.70
C GLY A 103 8.57 -3.29 2.17
N ASN A 104 9.46 -4.10 1.63
CA ASN A 104 10.73 -3.59 1.11
C ASN A 104 10.58 -2.70 -0.13
N HIS A 105 9.58 -2.94 -0.98
CA HIS A 105 9.26 -2.05 -2.10
C HIS A 105 8.68 -0.71 -1.59
N ASP A 106 7.85 -0.74 -0.58
CA ASP A 106 7.27 0.47 0.02
C ASP A 106 8.38 1.37 0.63
N ASP A 107 9.42 0.76 1.23
CA ASP A 107 10.59 1.47 1.75
C ASP A 107 11.39 2.20 0.65
N TRP A 108 11.31 1.78 -0.60
CA TRP A 108 11.97 2.51 -1.69
C TRP A 108 11.46 3.94 -1.83
N MET A 109 10.19 4.19 -1.52
CA MET A 109 9.65 5.55 -1.47
C MET A 109 10.29 6.38 -0.37
N ASN A 110 10.47 5.79 0.81
CA ASN A 110 11.13 6.46 1.93
C ASN A 110 12.61 6.74 1.63
N ARG A 111 13.32 5.79 1.02
CA ARG A 111 14.71 5.99 0.57
C ARG A 111 14.83 7.08 -0.49
N PHE A 112 13.87 7.14 -1.41
CA PHE A 112 13.82 8.23 -2.39
C PHE A 112 13.71 9.60 -1.70
N VAL A 113 12.88 9.72 -0.67
CA VAL A 113 12.75 10.96 0.11
C VAL A 113 14.01 11.27 0.92
N GLU A 114 14.71 10.27 1.46
CA GLU A 114 15.99 10.47 2.12
C GLU A 114 17.05 11.06 1.19
N GLU A 115 17.04 10.66 -0.07
CA GLU A 115 17.91 11.23 -1.12
C GLU A 115 17.41 12.60 -1.62
N HIS A 116 16.13 12.92 -1.43
CA HIS A 116 15.47 14.16 -1.87
C HIS A 116 14.63 14.78 -0.74
N PRO A 117 15.27 15.35 0.30
CA PRO A 117 14.57 15.74 1.54
C PRO A 117 13.46 16.78 1.40
N TYR A 118 13.43 17.52 0.29
CA TYR A 118 12.36 18.48 0.01
C TYR A 118 11.07 17.83 -0.49
N MET A 119 11.07 16.51 -0.75
CA MET A 119 9.95 15.78 -1.36
C MET A 119 9.22 14.91 -0.34
N GLN A 120 8.92 15.45 0.84
CA GLN A 120 8.28 14.71 1.94
C GLN A 120 6.92 14.12 1.57
N GLN A 121 6.20 14.74 0.62
CA GLN A 121 4.93 14.23 0.11
C GLN A 121 5.03 12.86 -0.56
N TYR A 122 6.24 12.42 -0.93
CA TYR A 122 6.50 11.11 -1.51
C TYR A 122 6.81 10.02 -0.47
N ARG A 123 6.86 10.33 0.83
CA ARG A 123 6.94 9.28 1.84
C ARG A 123 5.79 8.30 1.66
N PHE A 124 6.08 7.01 1.84
CA PHE A 124 5.10 5.95 1.63
C PHE A 124 3.78 6.22 2.35
N GLU A 125 3.83 6.48 3.65
CA GLU A 125 2.63 6.74 4.44
C GLU A 125 1.82 7.95 3.96
N GLU A 126 2.50 8.99 3.44
CA GLU A 126 1.89 10.22 2.95
C GLU A 126 1.27 10.03 1.56
N CYS A 127 2.04 9.48 0.61
CA CYS A 127 1.58 9.35 -0.77
C CYS A 127 0.46 8.30 -0.93
N VAL A 128 0.41 7.29 -0.06
CA VAL A 128 -0.67 6.29 0.00
C VAL A 128 -1.81 6.74 0.92
N LYS A 129 -1.65 7.85 1.63
CA LYS A 129 -2.69 8.45 2.49
C LYS A 129 -3.15 7.51 3.60
N LEU A 130 -2.21 6.80 4.24
CA LEU A 130 -2.55 5.77 5.23
C LEU A 130 -3.37 6.31 6.39
N LYS A 131 -3.05 7.49 6.88
CA LYS A 131 -3.79 8.15 7.97
C LYS A 131 -5.24 8.44 7.58
N GLU A 132 -5.46 9.04 6.43
CA GLU A 132 -6.80 9.37 5.93
C GLU A 132 -7.63 8.12 5.65
N ARG A 133 -6.96 7.03 5.23
CA ARG A 133 -7.59 5.72 5.03
C ARG A 133 -7.88 4.98 6.34
N GLY A 134 -7.38 5.47 7.48
CA GLY A 134 -7.58 4.88 8.79
C GLY A 134 -6.69 3.69 9.09
N TYR A 135 -5.54 3.56 8.42
CA TYR A 135 -4.55 2.53 8.73
C TYR A 135 -3.63 2.95 9.87
N THR A 136 -3.32 2.02 10.75
CA THR A 136 -2.17 2.11 11.64
C THR A 136 -0.94 1.63 10.87
N TYR A 137 0.05 2.50 10.72
CA TYR A 137 1.27 2.21 9.97
C TYR A 137 2.36 1.64 10.87
N HIS A 138 3.02 0.59 10.40
CA HIS A 138 4.14 -0.08 11.08
C HIS A 138 5.34 -0.11 10.11
N PRO A 139 6.30 0.84 10.25
CA PRO A 139 7.50 0.88 9.45
C PRO A 139 8.47 -0.27 9.76
#